data_dc5f4f0aa40bf1d6ae9e5f8ccf6d5d53
#
_entry.id   dc5f4f0aa40bf1d6ae9e5f8ccf6d5d53
#
_cell.length_a   1.000
_cell.length_b   1.000
_cell.length_c   1.000
_cell.angle_alpha   90.00
_cell.angle_beta   90.00
_cell.angle_gamma   90.00
#
_symmetry.space_group_name_H-M   'P 1'
#
loop_
_entity.id
_entity.type
_entity.pdbx_description
1 polymer ?
#
loop_
_entity_poly.entity_id
_entity_poly.type
_entity_poly.pdbx_seq_one_letter_code
_entity_poly.pdbx_strand_id
1 'polypeptide(L)'
;MIRVRQLFVLALLLMALCMGCQWQVEKAEEHDQEQDVVIERYDRIESMYLSMADFAALHQMRTDYPVQTRTLIENVLQLGPVNDPEINNRLLVFFQDSTLRALVAEVERQYKDVGDLNKQLTKAFRRLSKLFPEIQLPHVYAQIGSLDQSIVVTDSLLGISLDKYLGADHPIYLRYGYTEQQRSMMTREYIVPDCLGFYLLSLYPLTDAESQSDEQHLWHMSKIQSVVNQVMGTRIFSNEYIEKLDDYMKSHPEMSTAKMLLLDSI
;
A
#
# COMPACT_ATOMS: atom_id res chain seq x y z
N MET A 1 71.46 23.41 29.65
CA MET A 1 70.13 24.03 29.81
C MET A 1 69.35 24.23 28.47
N ILE A 2 70.04 24.38 27.35
CA ILE A 2 69.39 24.62 26.04
C ILE A 2 68.69 23.35 25.51
N ARG A 3 69.23 22.17 25.69
CA ARG A 3 68.67 20.89 25.17
C ARG A 3 67.35 20.47 25.87
N VAL A 4 67.17 20.77 27.14
CA VAL A 4 65.93 20.42 27.86
C VAL A 4 64.78 21.29 27.43
N ARG A 5 65.07 22.57 27.12
CA ARG A 5 64.04 23.50 26.61
C ARG A 5 63.54 23.18 25.19
N GLN A 6 64.43 22.63 24.35
CA GLN A 6 64.10 22.16 23.02
C GLN A 6 63.25 20.88 23.04
N LEU A 7 63.54 19.96 23.99
CA LEU A 7 62.71 18.78 24.19
C LEU A 7 61.32 19.09 24.70
N PHE A 8 61.20 20.08 25.58
CA PHE A 8 59.88 20.54 26.08
C PHE A 8 59.04 21.21 24.97
N VAL A 9 59.66 22.01 24.12
CA VAL A 9 58.97 22.61 22.97
C VAL A 9 58.56 21.58 21.95
N LEU A 10 59.36 20.55 21.69
CA LEU A 10 59.01 19.45 20.79
C LEU A 10 57.88 18.59 21.35
N ALA A 11 57.88 18.31 22.64
CA ALA A 11 56.80 17.58 23.32
C ALA A 11 55.44 18.38 23.32
N LEU A 12 55.51 19.70 23.47
CA LEU A 12 54.33 20.56 23.36
C LEU A 12 53.76 20.66 21.94
N LEU A 13 54.65 20.65 20.93
CA LEU A 13 54.24 20.61 19.52
C LEU A 13 53.61 19.24 19.13
N LEU A 14 54.14 18.13 19.68
CA LEU A 14 53.54 16.81 19.49
C LEU A 14 52.17 16.67 20.18
N MET A 15 52.00 17.24 21.36
CA MET A 15 50.66 17.28 22.02
C MET A 15 49.65 18.13 21.28
N ALA A 16 50.07 19.25 20.65
CA ALA A 16 49.19 20.06 19.83
C ALA A 16 48.71 19.35 18.55
N LEU A 17 49.52 18.43 17.99
CA LEU A 17 49.14 17.60 16.86
C LEU A 17 48.15 16.47 17.22
N CYS A 18 48.09 16.02 18.45
CA CYS A 18 47.13 15.03 18.92
C CYS A 18 45.76 15.61 19.30
N MET A 19 45.61 16.92 19.48
CA MET A 19 44.31 17.56 19.70
C MET A 19 43.58 17.97 18.45
N GLY A 20 44.12 17.68 17.26
CA GLY A 20 43.55 17.99 15.96
C GLY A 20 42.55 16.93 15.41
N CYS A 21 42.35 15.80 16.09
CA CYS A 21 41.18 14.97 15.85
C CYS A 21 39.98 15.59 16.59
N GLN A 22 39.47 16.69 16.04
CA GLN A 22 38.03 16.90 16.16
C GLN A 22 37.39 15.67 15.58
N TRP A 23 36.85 14.80 16.43
CA TRP A 23 35.74 13.97 16.07
C TRP A 23 34.66 14.99 15.58
N GLN A 24 34.65 15.27 14.29
CA GLN A 24 33.39 15.44 13.63
C GLN A 24 32.69 14.11 13.90
N VAL A 25 31.89 14.07 14.96
CA VAL A 25 30.66 13.33 14.94
C VAL A 25 29.95 13.98 13.73
N GLU A 26 30.17 13.44 12.53
CA GLU A 26 29.15 13.45 11.53
C GLU A 26 27.93 13.01 12.33
N LYS A 27 27.04 13.99 12.63
CA LYS A 27 25.65 13.66 12.73
C LYS A 27 25.48 12.81 11.48
N ALA A 28 25.37 11.49 11.64
CA ALA A 28 24.63 10.70 10.72
C ALA A 28 23.35 11.53 10.61
N GLU A 29 23.25 12.35 9.57
CA GLU A 29 21.98 12.64 9.01
C GLU A 29 21.42 11.23 8.90
N GLU A 30 20.48 10.89 9.77
CA GLU A 30 19.47 9.90 9.45
C GLU A 30 19.00 10.37 8.07
N HIS A 31 19.69 9.91 7.04
CA HIS A 31 19.09 9.66 5.78
C HIS A 31 18.06 8.60 6.16
N ASP A 32 16.92 9.11 6.62
CA ASP A 32 15.65 8.51 6.43
C ASP A 32 15.68 8.18 4.92
N GLN A 33 16.14 6.96 4.61
CA GLN A 33 16.08 6.44 3.25
C GLN A 33 14.59 6.26 3.04
N GLU A 34 13.94 7.39 2.75
CA GLU A 34 12.56 7.46 2.28
C GLU A 34 12.50 6.58 1.03
N GLN A 35 12.33 5.29 1.27
CA GLN A 35 12.34 4.29 0.22
C GLN A 35 11.16 4.57 -0.71
N ASP A 36 11.46 4.84 -1.98
CA ASP A 36 10.42 5.02 -2.97
C ASP A 36 9.59 3.74 -3.09
N VAL A 37 8.27 3.90 -3.10
CA VAL A 37 7.36 2.77 -3.30
C VAL A 37 7.40 2.35 -4.75
N VAL A 38 7.69 1.08 -4.98
CA VAL A 38 7.65 0.45 -6.29
C VAL A 38 6.62 -0.67 -6.25
N ILE A 39 5.61 -0.59 -7.09
CA ILE A 39 4.63 -1.66 -7.24
C ILE A 39 5.30 -2.85 -7.93
N GLU A 40 5.44 -3.96 -7.22
CA GLU A 40 5.91 -5.22 -7.80
C GLU A 40 4.89 -5.75 -8.81
N ARG A 41 5.36 -6.06 -10.01
CA ARG A 41 4.50 -6.41 -11.14
C ARG A 41 4.23 -7.91 -11.20
N TYR A 42 3.65 -8.46 -10.11
CA TYR A 42 3.20 -9.85 -10.05
C TYR A 42 2.10 -10.13 -11.09
N ASP A 43 1.22 -9.15 -11.37
CA ASP A 43 0.20 -9.20 -12.43
C ASP A 43 0.75 -9.60 -13.80
N ARG A 44 1.99 -9.23 -14.14
CA ARG A 44 2.62 -9.60 -15.42
C ARG A 44 3.01 -11.07 -15.46
N ILE A 45 3.58 -11.57 -14.36
CA ILE A 45 3.99 -12.97 -14.26
C ILE A 45 2.75 -13.86 -14.25
N GLU A 46 1.74 -13.45 -13.49
CA GLU A 46 0.42 -14.06 -13.46
C GLU A 46 -0.19 -14.12 -14.88
N SER A 47 -0.22 -13.01 -15.60
CA SER A 47 -0.75 -12.93 -16.96
C SER A 47 -0.02 -13.84 -17.95
N MET A 48 1.32 -13.94 -17.88
CA MET A 48 2.09 -14.88 -18.71
C MET A 48 1.66 -16.34 -18.48
N TYR A 49 1.44 -16.73 -17.22
CA TYR A 49 0.92 -18.07 -16.93
C TYR A 49 -0.51 -18.25 -17.41
N LEU A 50 -1.41 -17.31 -17.12
CA LEU A 50 -2.82 -17.41 -17.44
C LEU A 50 -3.13 -17.38 -18.95
N SER A 51 -2.38 -16.57 -19.72
CA SER A 51 -2.60 -16.38 -21.15
C SER A 51 -1.88 -17.39 -22.03
N MET A 52 -0.67 -17.83 -21.63
CA MET A 52 0.21 -18.65 -22.45
C MET A 52 0.52 -20.02 -21.84
N ALA A 53 0.01 -20.32 -20.64
CA ALA A 53 0.38 -21.48 -19.84
C ALA A 53 1.91 -21.62 -19.65
N ASP A 54 2.59 -20.47 -19.43
CA ASP A 54 4.04 -20.43 -19.26
C ASP A 54 4.45 -21.04 -17.91
N PHE A 55 5.04 -22.23 -17.94
CA PHE A 55 5.47 -22.92 -16.73
C PHE A 55 6.66 -22.23 -16.04
N ALA A 56 7.47 -21.42 -16.75
CA ALA A 56 8.50 -20.61 -16.12
C ALA A 56 7.88 -19.51 -15.28
N ALA A 57 6.85 -18.86 -15.79
CA ALA A 57 6.06 -17.89 -15.02
C ALA A 57 5.40 -18.54 -13.79
N LEU A 58 4.80 -19.73 -13.92
CA LEU A 58 4.25 -20.47 -12.78
C LEU A 58 5.33 -20.79 -11.74
N HIS A 59 6.52 -21.21 -12.17
CA HIS A 59 7.63 -21.46 -11.26
C HIS A 59 8.00 -20.17 -10.51
N GLN A 60 8.14 -19.06 -11.21
CA GLN A 60 8.43 -17.75 -10.63
C GLN A 60 7.33 -17.29 -9.65
N MET A 61 6.04 -17.48 -9.98
CA MET A 61 4.94 -17.22 -9.05
C MET A 61 5.13 -17.95 -7.72
N ARG A 62 5.59 -19.19 -7.77
CA ARG A 62 5.76 -20.05 -6.58
C ARG A 62 7.03 -19.80 -5.79
N THR A 63 8.14 -19.42 -6.45
CA THR A 63 9.46 -19.25 -5.83
C THR A 63 9.70 -17.83 -5.35
N ASP A 64 9.37 -16.84 -6.19
CA ASP A 64 9.67 -15.44 -5.93
C ASP A 64 8.49 -14.72 -5.26
N TYR A 65 7.25 -15.22 -5.48
CA TYR A 65 6.00 -14.63 -4.98
C TYR A 65 5.11 -15.64 -4.23
N PRO A 66 5.66 -16.43 -3.28
CA PRO A 66 4.90 -17.51 -2.64
C PRO A 66 3.70 -17.00 -1.82
N VAL A 67 3.83 -15.86 -1.15
CA VAL A 67 2.75 -15.26 -0.34
C VAL A 67 1.67 -14.70 -1.25
N GLN A 68 2.03 -13.93 -2.27
CA GLN A 68 1.11 -13.36 -3.25
C GLN A 68 0.33 -14.46 -3.98
N THR A 69 1.02 -15.50 -4.43
CA THR A 69 0.39 -16.65 -5.12
C THR A 69 -0.57 -17.41 -4.21
N ARG A 70 -0.20 -17.65 -2.96
CA ARG A 70 -1.10 -18.28 -1.99
C ARG A 70 -2.33 -17.40 -1.73
N THR A 71 -2.12 -16.12 -1.46
CA THR A 71 -3.18 -15.17 -1.19
C THR A 71 -4.16 -15.07 -2.37
N LEU A 72 -3.65 -15.00 -3.59
CA LEU A 72 -4.47 -15.00 -4.80
C LEU A 72 -5.32 -16.27 -4.87
N ILE A 73 -4.71 -17.44 -4.78
CA ILE A 73 -5.39 -18.73 -5.00
C ILE A 73 -6.37 -19.07 -3.88
N GLU A 74 -5.95 -18.92 -2.62
CA GLU A 74 -6.72 -19.38 -1.46
C GLU A 74 -7.75 -18.34 -0.99
N ASN A 75 -7.38 -17.04 -0.99
CA ASN A 75 -8.19 -15.99 -0.37
C ASN A 75 -8.97 -15.17 -1.39
N VAL A 76 -8.36 -14.83 -2.53
CA VAL A 76 -9.01 -14.00 -3.56
C VAL A 76 -9.88 -14.85 -4.48
N LEU A 77 -9.29 -15.85 -5.15
CA LEU A 77 -10.00 -16.69 -6.11
C LEU A 77 -10.73 -17.87 -5.46
N GLN A 78 -10.41 -18.22 -4.22
CA GLN A 78 -11.00 -19.31 -3.42
C GLN A 78 -11.01 -20.67 -4.15
N LEU A 79 -9.94 -20.96 -4.92
CA LEU A 79 -9.83 -22.17 -5.73
C LEU A 79 -9.41 -23.40 -4.92
N GLY A 80 -9.00 -23.21 -3.66
CA GLY A 80 -8.55 -24.25 -2.76
C GLY A 80 -7.10 -24.09 -2.32
N PRO A 81 -6.56 -25.06 -1.54
CA PRO A 81 -5.21 -24.95 -0.99
C PRO A 81 -4.15 -24.86 -2.08
N VAL A 82 -3.18 -23.95 -1.94
CA VAL A 82 -2.09 -23.75 -2.94
C VAL A 82 -1.21 -25.00 -3.13
N ASN A 83 -1.21 -25.91 -2.16
CA ASN A 83 -0.44 -27.17 -2.23
C ASN A 83 -1.25 -28.35 -2.81
N ASP A 84 -2.51 -28.14 -3.23
CA ASP A 84 -3.28 -29.16 -3.92
C ASP A 84 -2.60 -29.52 -5.25
N PRO A 85 -2.38 -30.80 -5.58
CA PRO A 85 -1.74 -31.21 -6.83
C PRO A 85 -2.44 -30.67 -8.10
N GLU A 86 -3.77 -30.50 -8.06
CA GLU A 86 -4.57 -30.02 -9.17
C GLU A 86 -4.74 -28.49 -9.22
N ILE A 87 -4.16 -27.74 -8.28
CA ILE A 87 -4.42 -26.31 -8.15
C ILE A 87 -4.00 -25.51 -9.39
N ASN A 88 -2.89 -25.88 -10.02
CA ASN A 88 -2.44 -25.22 -11.23
C ASN A 88 -3.41 -25.40 -12.39
N ASN A 89 -3.96 -26.61 -12.51
CA ASN A 89 -4.97 -26.90 -13.52
C ASN A 89 -6.26 -26.14 -13.24
N ARG A 90 -6.71 -26.10 -11.98
CA ARG A 90 -7.88 -25.30 -11.58
C ARG A 90 -7.70 -23.82 -11.89
N LEU A 91 -6.54 -23.24 -11.60
CA LEU A 91 -6.24 -21.85 -11.90
C LEU A 91 -6.29 -21.57 -13.41
N LEU A 92 -5.68 -22.44 -14.23
CA LEU A 92 -5.77 -22.31 -15.70
C LEU A 92 -7.19 -22.44 -16.21
N VAL A 93 -7.94 -23.45 -15.74
CA VAL A 93 -9.32 -23.69 -16.15
C VAL A 93 -10.21 -22.51 -15.75
N PHE A 94 -10.03 -21.96 -14.56
CA PHE A 94 -10.77 -20.79 -14.10
C PHE A 94 -10.64 -19.61 -15.06
N PHE A 95 -9.42 -19.31 -15.52
CA PHE A 95 -9.16 -18.24 -16.49
C PHE A 95 -9.38 -18.63 -17.96
N GLN A 96 -9.91 -19.81 -18.26
CA GLN A 96 -10.36 -20.15 -19.62
C GLN A 96 -11.66 -19.45 -20.02
N ASP A 97 -12.42 -18.92 -19.07
CA ASP A 97 -13.57 -18.07 -19.35
C ASP A 97 -13.19 -16.89 -20.24
N SER A 98 -13.95 -16.69 -21.32
CA SER A 98 -13.65 -15.66 -22.32
C SER A 98 -13.68 -14.24 -21.75
N THR A 99 -14.50 -14.00 -20.71
CA THR A 99 -14.61 -12.70 -20.04
C THR A 99 -13.39 -12.44 -19.18
N LEU A 100 -12.92 -13.44 -18.43
CA LEU A 100 -11.71 -13.34 -17.61
C LEU A 100 -10.46 -13.19 -18.48
N ARG A 101 -10.39 -13.89 -19.61
CA ARG A 101 -9.29 -13.70 -20.58
C ARG A 101 -9.27 -12.28 -21.16
N ALA A 102 -10.44 -11.74 -21.51
CA ALA A 102 -10.53 -10.35 -21.97
C ALA A 102 -10.14 -9.36 -20.86
N LEU A 103 -10.46 -9.67 -19.60
CA LEU A 103 -10.07 -8.89 -18.44
C LEU A 103 -8.54 -8.83 -18.27
N VAL A 104 -7.87 -9.99 -18.35
CA VAL A 104 -6.38 -10.08 -18.30
C VAL A 104 -5.76 -9.21 -19.39
N ALA A 105 -6.22 -9.35 -20.65
CA ALA A 105 -5.70 -8.56 -21.77
C ALA A 105 -5.93 -7.05 -21.60
N GLU A 106 -7.04 -6.66 -20.99
CA GLU A 106 -7.35 -5.25 -20.74
C GLU A 106 -6.47 -4.67 -19.63
N VAL A 107 -6.19 -5.42 -18.55
CA VAL A 107 -5.22 -5.03 -17.52
C VAL A 107 -3.83 -4.84 -18.13
N GLU A 108 -3.36 -5.78 -18.94
CA GLU A 108 -2.07 -5.65 -19.64
C GLU A 108 -2.01 -4.39 -20.50
N ARG A 109 -3.09 -4.07 -21.19
CA ARG A 109 -3.17 -2.91 -22.08
C ARG A 109 -3.13 -1.59 -21.30
N GLN A 110 -3.94 -1.46 -20.22
CA GLN A 110 -4.10 -0.21 -19.48
C GLN A 110 -2.94 0.06 -18.50
N TYR A 111 -2.37 -1.02 -17.93
CA TYR A 111 -1.35 -0.94 -16.89
C TYR A 111 0.05 -1.30 -17.38
N LYS A 112 0.37 -1.00 -18.65
CA LYS A 112 1.75 -1.13 -19.19
C LYS A 112 2.76 -0.35 -18.35
N ASP A 113 2.36 0.81 -17.86
CA ASP A 113 3.14 1.65 -16.97
C ASP A 113 2.33 2.01 -15.72
N VAL A 114 2.99 1.92 -14.58
CA VAL A 114 2.47 2.28 -13.26
C VAL A 114 3.36 3.31 -12.54
N GLY A 115 4.24 3.97 -13.26
CA GLY A 115 5.19 4.94 -12.71
C GLY A 115 4.53 6.14 -12.05
N ASP A 116 3.35 6.54 -12.51
CA ASP A 116 2.50 7.55 -11.88
C ASP A 116 1.96 7.08 -10.53
N LEU A 117 1.52 5.80 -10.44
CA LEU A 117 1.04 5.19 -9.19
C LEU A 117 2.18 5.05 -8.18
N ASN A 118 3.37 4.63 -8.61
CA ASN A 118 4.56 4.57 -7.75
C ASN A 118 4.86 5.92 -7.10
N LYS A 119 4.85 7.00 -7.90
CA LYS A 119 5.07 8.38 -7.40
C LYS A 119 3.98 8.82 -6.42
N GLN A 120 2.72 8.50 -6.73
CA GLN A 120 1.58 8.86 -5.88
C GLN A 120 1.62 8.09 -4.56
N LEU A 121 1.88 6.77 -4.58
CA LEU A 121 2.02 5.94 -3.39
C LEU A 121 3.21 6.39 -2.52
N THR A 122 4.36 6.66 -3.13
CA THR A 122 5.53 7.20 -2.41
C THR A 122 5.16 8.48 -1.65
N LYS A 123 4.52 9.43 -2.34
CA LYS A 123 4.10 10.70 -1.73
C LYS A 123 3.06 10.47 -0.62
N ALA A 124 2.10 9.57 -0.84
CA ALA A 124 1.06 9.24 0.11
C ALA A 124 1.64 8.56 1.36
N PHE A 125 2.47 7.55 1.20
CA PHE A 125 3.07 6.83 2.31
C PHE A 125 4.03 7.71 3.13
N ARG A 126 4.80 8.59 2.49
CA ARG A 126 5.60 9.61 3.20
C ARG A 126 4.74 10.54 4.07
N ARG A 127 3.57 10.93 3.59
CA ARG A 127 2.64 11.73 4.39
C ARG A 127 1.99 10.92 5.50
N LEU A 128 1.65 9.66 5.23
CA LEU A 128 1.08 8.75 6.20
C LEU A 128 2.07 8.51 7.35
N SER A 129 3.35 8.23 7.08
CA SER A 129 4.39 8.04 8.09
C SER A 129 4.61 9.27 8.97
N LYS A 130 4.41 10.50 8.44
CA LYS A 130 4.46 11.73 9.25
C LYS A 130 3.29 11.85 10.22
N LEU A 131 2.10 11.36 9.85
CA LEU A 131 0.92 11.35 10.73
C LEU A 131 0.97 10.19 11.74
N PHE A 132 1.61 9.09 11.37
CA PHE A 132 1.69 7.84 12.13
C PHE A 132 3.12 7.28 12.09
N PRO A 133 4.05 7.83 12.89
CA PRO A 133 5.47 7.45 12.84
C PRO A 133 5.74 5.97 13.16
N GLU A 134 4.83 5.31 13.88
CA GLU A 134 4.96 3.90 14.30
C GLU A 134 4.49 2.91 13.20
N ILE A 135 3.90 3.42 12.11
CA ILE A 135 3.37 2.54 11.05
C ILE A 135 4.52 1.96 10.21
N GLN A 136 4.51 0.64 10.05
CA GLN A 136 5.36 -0.06 9.08
C GLN A 136 4.68 -0.05 7.72
N LEU A 137 5.31 0.52 6.70
CA LEU A 137 4.73 0.57 5.37
C LEU A 137 4.79 -0.81 4.69
N PRO A 138 3.70 -1.24 4.03
CA PRO A 138 3.66 -2.53 3.35
C PRO A 138 4.42 -2.50 2.03
N HIS A 139 4.93 -3.65 1.59
CA HIS A 139 5.35 -3.83 0.20
C HIS A 139 4.13 -3.92 -0.70
N VAL A 140 4.15 -3.18 -1.80
CA VAL A 140 3.01 -3.08 -2.70
C VAL A 140 3.23 -3.93 -3.94
N TYR A 141 2.24 -4.72 -4.32
CA TYR A 141 2.26 -5.50 -5.55
C TYR A 141 0.95 -5.38 -6.33
N ALA A 142 0.99 -5.65 -7.63
CA ALA A 142 -0.18 -5.69 -8.49
C ALA A 142 -0.55 -7.14 -8.83
N GLN A 143 -1.85 -7.44 -8.91
CA GLN A 143 -2.41 -8.73 -9.30
C GLN A 143 -3.66 -8.58 -10.17
N ILE A 144 -4.19 -9.69 -10.67
CA ILE A 144 -5.48 -9.79 -11.36
C ILE A 144 -6.42 -10.65 -10.53
N GLY A 145 -7.37 -10.03 -9.85
CA GLY A 145 -8.20 -10.66 -8.82
C GLY A 145 -9.57 -11.17 -9.29
N SER A 146 -9.83 -11.23 -10.60
CA SER A 146 -11.12 -11.69 -11.16
C SER A 146 -12.34 -10.89 -10.64
N LEU A 147 -12.16 -9.60 -10.39
CA LEU A 147 -13.17 -8.66 -9.90
C LEU A 147 -13.67 -8.92 -8.46
N ASP A 148 -13.02 -9.78 -7.68
CA ASP A 148 -13.45 -10.08 -6.33
C ASP A 148 -13.04 -8.96 -5.35
N GLN A 149 -11.78 -8.89 -4.99
CA GLN A 149 -11.27 -7.90 -4.02
C GLN A 149 -10.46 -6.81 -4.75
N SER A 150 -10.67 -5.55 -4.39
CA SER A 150 -9.93 -4.42 -4.97
C SER A 150 -8.52 -4.29 -4.38
N ILE A 151 -8.42 -4.36 -3.07
CA ILE A 151 -7.17 -4.29 -2.32
C ILE A 151 -7.11 -5.47 -1.35
N VAL A 152 -5.97 -6.12 -1.28
CA VAL A 152 -5.69 -7.23 -0.36
C VAL A 152 -4.59 -6.79 0.59
N VAL A 153 -4.84 -6.86 1.89
CA VAL A 153 -3.86 -6.50 2.92
C VAL A 153 -3.49 -7.74 3.72
N THR A 154 -2.19 -7.95 3.87
CA THR A 154 -1.61 -8.94 4.79
C THR A 154 -0.68 -8.24 5.77
N ASP A 155 -0.02 -8.96 6.67
CA ASP A 155 0.88 -8.37 7.67
C ASP A 155 1.96 -7.46 7.09
N SER A 156 2.45 -7.74 5.88
CA SER A 156 3.56 -7.00 5.25
C SER A 156 3.33 -6.63 3.78
N LEU A 157 2.22 -7.08 3.17
CA LEU A 157 1.97 -6.88 1.76
C LEU A 157 0.63 -6.17 1.53
N LEU A 158 0.59 -5.37 0.47
CA LEU A 158 -0.61 -4.73 -0.04
C LEU A 158 -0.74 -5.04 -1.53
N GLY A 159 -1.72 -5.86 -1.87
CA GLY A 159 -2.02 -6.28 -3.25
C GLY A 159 -3.10 -5.41 -3.89
N ILE A 160 -2.85 -4.95 -5.09
CA ILE A 160 -3.77 -4.15 -5.91
C ILE A 160 -4.32 -5.03 -7.02
N SER A 161 -5.61 -5.34 -7.00
CA SER A 161 -6.29 -6.02 -8.11
C SER A 161 -6.60 -5.02 -9.22
N LEU A 162 -5.72 -4.92 -10.22
CA LEU A 162 -5.79 -3.90 -11.27
C LEU A 162 -7.06 -3.99 -12.11
N ASP A 163 -7.64 -5.17 -12.19
CA ASP A 163 -8.91 -5.44 -12.87
C ASP A 163 -10.13 -4.74 -12.23
N LYS A 164 -10.00 -4.26 -11.01
CA LYS A 164 -11.04 -3.45 -10.33
C LYS A 164 -11.00 -1.96 -10.73
N TYR A 165 -10.02 -1.53 -11.52
CA TYR A 165 -9.77 -0.11 -11.81
C TYR A 165 -9.61 0.19 -13.31
N LEU A 166 -10.42 -0.46 -14.16
CA LEU A 166 -10.37 -0.30 -15.62
C LEU A 166 -11.16 0.91 -16.14
N GLY A 167 -11.82 1.65 -15.24
CA GLY A 167 -12.64 2.82 -15.57
C GLY A 167 -14.13 2.60 -15.37
N ALA A 168 -14.84 3.65 -14.91
CA ALA A 168 -16.25 3.58 -14.50
C ALA A 168 -17.20 3.02 -15.58
N ASP A 169 -16.89 3.27 -16.84
CA ASP A 169 -17.74 2.86 -17.97
C ASP A 169 -17.29 1.53 -18.61
N HIS A 170 -16.37 0.80 -17.95
CA HIS A 170 -15.89 -0.45 -18.51
C HIS A 170 -17.03 -1.49 -18.63
N PRO A 171 -17.26 -2.08 -19.83
CA PRO A 171 -18.43 -2.92 -20.09
C PRO A 171 -18.55 -4.14 -19.18
N ILE A 172 -17.42 -4.64 -18.66
CA ILE A 172 -17.41 -5.80 -17.78
C ILE A 172 -18.12 -5.49 -16.44
N TYR A 173 -17.97 -4.28 -15.92
CA TYR A 173 -18.60 -3.88 -14.66
C TYR A 173 -20.13 -3.82 -14.79
N LEU A 174 -20.61 -3.32 -15.93
CA LEU A 174 -22.05 -3.33 -16.24
C LEU A 174 -22.59 -4.76 -16.32
N ARG A 175 -21.84 -5.66 -16.97
CA ARG A 175 -22.22 -7.08 -17.11
C ARG A 175 -22.30 -7.79 -15.76
N TYR A 176 -21.39 -7.46 -14.82
CA TYR A 176 -21.38 -8.03 -13.47
C TYR A 176 -22.30 -7.30 -12.49
N GLY A 177 -23.09 -6.33 -12.95
CA GLY A 177 -24.13 -5.67 -12.16
C GLY A 177 -23.62 -4.64 -11.13
N TYR A 178 -22.40 -4.13 -11.30
CA TYR A 178 -21.91 -3.03 -10.45
C TYR A 178 -22.75 -1.78 -10.65
N THR A 179 -23.19 -1.18 -9.53
CA THR A 179 -23.96 0.08 -9.53
C THR A 179 -23.10 1.23 -10.05
N GLU A 180 -23.74 2.33 -10.46
CA GLU A 180 -23.03 3.54 -10.88
C GLU A 180 -22.11 4.06 -9.75
N GLN A 181 -22.60 4.06 -8.51
CA GLN A 181 -21.82 4.47 -7.34
C GLN A 181 -20.57 3.60 -7.15
N GLN A 182 -20.67 2.28 -7.28
CA GLN A 182 -19.51 1.39 -7.20
C GLN A 182 -18.53 1.67 -8.34
N ARG A 183 -19.05 1.76 -9.58
CA ARG A 183 -18.23 1.98 -10.77
C ARG A 183 -17.50 3.32 -10.76
N SER A 184 -18.10 4.37 -10.19
CA SER A 184 -17.46 5.68 -10.08
C SER A 184 -16.13 5.65 -9.30
N MET A 185 -15.96 4.67 -8.41
CA MET A 185 -14.72 4.43 -7.66
C MET A 185 -13.80 3.40 -8.32
N MET A 186 -14.26 2.68 -9.36
CA MET A 186 -13.47 1.66 -10.06
C MET A 186 -12.62 2.27 -11.18
N THR A 187 -11.89 3.33 -10.86
CA THR A 187 -11.03 4.09 -11.77
C THR A 187 -9.61 4.18 -11.23
N ARG A 188 -8.65 4.43 -12.11
CA ARG A 188 -7.23 4.51 -11.76
C ARG A 188 -6.92 5.48 -10.62
N GLU A 189 -7.69 6.58 -10.54
CA GLU A 189 -7.54 7.63 -9.53
C GLU A 189 -7.86 7.14 -8.11
N TYR A 190 -8.68 6.09 -7.98
CA TYR A 190 -9.04 5.52 -6.68
C TYR A 190 -8.04 4.48 -6.16
N ILE A 191 -7.08 4.02 -6.97
CA ILE A 191 -6.10 3.00 -6.54
C ILE A 191 -5.37 3.45 -5.26
N VAL A 192 -4.79 4.65 -5.27
CA VAL A 192 -4.01 5.13 -4.10
C VAL A 192 -4.89 5.44 -2.89
N PRO A 193 -6.05 6.12 -3.02
CA PRO A 193 -7.02 6.25 -1.93
C PRO A 193 -7.45 4.93 -1.31
N ASP A 194 -7.75 3.93 -2.14
CA ASP A 194 -8.16 2.60 -1.66
C ASP A 194 -7.00 1.87 -0.97
N CYS A 195 -5.78 1.94 -1.50
CA CYS A 195 -4.59 1.41 -0.82
C CYS A 195 -4.45 1.97 0.60
N LEU A 196 -4.59 3.29 0.76
CA LEU A 196 -4.53 3.95 2.06
C LEU A 196 -5.70 3.53 2.96
N GLY A 197 -6.92 3.53 2.43
CA GLY A 197 -8.13 3.21 3.17
C GLY A 197 -8.12 1.78 3.71
N PHE A 198 -7.86 0.79 2.86
CA PHE A 198 -7.81 -0.61 3.26
C PHE A 198 -6.62 -0.91 4.19
N TYR A 199 -5.48 -0.25 3.97
CA TYR A 199 -4.35 -0.38 4.87
C TYR A 199 -4.67 0.18 6.26
N LEU A 200 -5.26 1.36 6.35
CA LEU A 200 -5.70 1.94 7.62
C LEU A 200 -6.77 1.10 8.30
N LEU A 201 -7.73 0.54 7.55
CA LEU A 201 -8.74 -0.38 8.09
C LEU A 201 -8.12 -1.63 8.71
N SER A 202 -7.03 -2.15 8.13
CA SER A 202 -6.33 -3.32 8.70
C SER A 202 -5.61 -2.99 10.00
N LEU A 203 -5.12 -1.76 10.16
CA LEU A 203 -4.44 -1.29 11.37
C LEU A 203 -5.40 -0.83 12.47
N TYR A 204 -6.53 -0.29 12.06
CA TYR A 204 -7.59 0.24 12.94
C TYR A 204 -8.92 -0.42 12.59
N PRO A 205 -9.08 -1.73 12.84
CA PRO A 205 -10.32 -2.42 12.54
C PRO A 205 -11.45 -1.95 13.46
N LEU A 206 -12.68 -2.00 12.97
CA LEU A 206 -13.86 -1.79 13.82
C LEU A 206 -14.00 -2.98 14.76
N THR A 207 -13.92 -2.74 16.08
CA THR A 207 -14.08 -3.78 17.09
C THR A 207 -15.50 -4.32 17.05
N ASP A 208 -15.64 -5.66 17.15
CA ASP A 208 -16.93 -6.35 17.13
C ASP A 208 -17.83 -5.95 15.95
N ALA A 209 -17.23 -5.80 14.76
CA ALA A 209 -17.89 -5.26 13.54
C ALA A 209 -19.25 -5.94 13.26
N GLU A 210 -19.39 -7.25 13.46
CA GLU A 210 -20.64 -7.99 13.21
C GLU A 210 -21.81 -7.53 14.09
N SER A 211 -21.52 -6.96 15.27
CA SER A 211 -22.53 -6.46 16.22
C SER A 211 -22.78 -4.97 16.13
N GLN A 212 -22.00 -4.24 15.34
CA GLN A 212 -22.12 -2.79 15.19
C GLN A 212 -23.27 -2.40 14.24
N SER A 213 -23.88 -1.24 14.49
CA SER A 213 -24.90 -0.69 13.61
C SER A 213 -24.30 -0.13 12.31
N ASP A 214 -25.14 0.05 11.28
CA ASP A 214 -24.75 0.69 10.02
C ASP A 214 -24.17 2.10 10.26
N GLU A 215 -24.70 2.83 11.25
CA GLU A 215 -24.21 4.16 11.63
C GLU A 215 -22.79 4.09 12.20
N GLN A 216 -22.50 3.09 13.04
CA GLN A 216 -21.15 2.88 13.60
C GLN A 216 -20.16 2.49 12.51
N HIS A 217 -20.56 1.64 11.55
CA HIS A 217 -19.75 1.34 10.36
C HIS A 217 -19.47 2.60 9.55
N LEU A 218 -20.50 3.39 9.27
CA LEU A 218 -20.35 4.63 8.50
C LEU A 218 -19.46 5.64 9.23
N TRP A 219 -19.63 5.77 10.55
CA TRP A 219 -18.77 6.60 11.38
C TRP A 219 -17.31 6.16 11.31
N HIS A 220 -17.05 4.86 11.49
CA HIS A 220 -15.70 4.30 11.42
C HIS A 220 -15.06 4.51 10.04
N MET A 221 -15.78 4.20 8.97
CA MET A 221 -15.33 4.45 7.60
C MET A 221 -15.04 5.93 7.35
N SER A 222 -15.86 6.84 7.89
CA SER A 222 -15.67 8.28 7.74
C SER A 222 -14.39 8.77 8.42
N LYS A 223 -14.03 8.21 9.57
CA LYS A 223 -12.73 8.49 10.21
C LYS A 223 -11.55 8.08 9.31
N ILE A 224 -11.58 6.87 8.76
CA ILE A 224 -10.56 6.39 7.82
C ILE A 224 -10.49 7.29 6.58
N GLN A 225 -11.62 7.61 5.97
CA GLN A 225 -11.72 8.45 4.77
C GLN A 225 -11.23 9.89 5.03
N SER A 226 -11.47 10.45 6.21
CA SER A 226 -10.93 11.75 6.62
C SER A 226 -9.40 11.72 6.63
N VAL A 227 -8.80 10.65 7.18
CA VAL A 227 -7.34 10.46 7.14
C VAL A 227 -6.83 10.32 5.70
N VAL A 228 -7.52 9.56 4.86
CA VAL A 228 -7.16 9.43 3.43
C VAL A 228 -7.18 10.79 2.75
N ASN A 229 -8.22 11.61 2.94
CA ASN A 229 -8.29 12.97 2.42
C ASN A 229 -7.08 13.82 2.88
N GLN A 230 -6.74 13.75 4.17
CA GLN A 230 -5.59 14.47 4.73
C GLN A 230 -4.27 14.03 4.08
N VAL A 231 -4.04 12.72 3.95
CA VAL A 231 -2.84 12.15 3.32
C VAL A 231 -2.75 12.52 1.85
N MET A 232 -3.85 12.41 1.11
CA MET A 232 -3.91 12.78 -0.30
C MET A 232 -3.75 14.29 -0.52
N GLY A 233 -4.16 15.11 0.46
CA GLY A 233 -4.15 16.57 0.39
C GLY A 233 -5.23 17.14 -0.53
N THR A 234 -6.27 16.36 -0.78
CA THR A 234 -7.46 16.73 -1.54
C THR A 234 -8.67 15.96 -1.03
N ARG A 235 -9.86 16.54 -1.14
CA ARG A 235 -11.10 15.91 -0.71
C ARG A 235 -11.57 14.92 -1.76
N ILE A 236 -11.31 13.62 -1.52
CA ILE A 236 -11.75 12.50 -2.36
C ILE A 236 -13.10 11.97 -1.85
N PHE A 237 -13.21 11.81 -0.53
CA PHE A 237 -14.41 11.35 0.14
C PHE A 237 -15.11 12.49 0.83
N SER A 238 -16.45 12.50 0.80
CA SER A 238 -17.28 13.51 1.46
C SER A 238 -18.59 12.89 1.91
N ASN A 239 -18.91 13.09 3.17
CA ASN A 239 -20.22 12.83 3.78
C ASN A 239 -20.33 13.69 5.04
N GLU A 240 -21.54 13.69 5.68
CA GLU A 240 -21.81 14.50 6.87
C GLU A 240 -20.88 14.21 8.06
N TYR A 241 -20.44 12.97 8.22
CA TYR A 241 -19.54 12.58 9.32
C TYR A 241 -18.12 13.09 9.08
N ILE A 242 -17.64 13.07 7.83
CA ILE A 242 -16.33 13.67 7.48
C ILE A 242 -16.36 15.17 7.75
N GLU A 243 -17.46 15.87 7.42
CA GLU A 243 -17.60 17.30 7.69
C GLU A 243 -17.58 17.60 9.19
N LYS A 244 -18.32 16.82 9.99
CA LYS A 244 -18.29 16.92 11.45
C LYS A 244 -16.89 16.68 12.02
N LEU A 245 -16.17 15.66 11.51
CA LEU A 245 -14.79 15.37 11.90
C LEU A 245 -13.84 16.51 11.56
N ASP A 246 -13.93 17.07 10.36
CA ASP A 246 -13.12 18.20 9.92
C ASP A 246 -13.33 19.42 10.83
N ASP A 247 -14.56 19.72 11.22
CA ASP A 247 -14.89 20.83 12.11
C ASP A 247 -14.45 20.56 13.56
N TYR A 248 -14.60 19.32 14.02
CA TYR A 248 -14.09 18.90 15.32
C TYR A 248 -12.58 19.06 15.40
N MET A 249 -11.83 18.55 14.41
CA MET A 249 -10.36 18.65 14.36
C MET A 249 -9.89 20.11 14.27
N LYS A 250 -10.60 20.99 13.56
CA LYS A 250 -10.29 22.44 13.53
C LYS A 250 -10.45 23.11 14.90
N SER A 251 -11.46 22.68 15.67
CA SER A 251 -11.72 23.24 17.02
C SER A 251 -10.84 22.62 18.11
N HIS A 252 -10.17 21.49 17.84
CA HIS A 252 -9.30 20.77 18.75
C HIS A 252 -7.90 20.55 18.14
N PRO A 253 -7.10 21.63 17.97
CA PRO A 253 -5.80 21.56 17.31
C PRO A 253 -4.78 20.69 18.05
N GLU A 254 -5.01 20.38 19.33
CA GLU A 254 -4.21 19.45 20.13
C GLU A 254 -4.51 17.97 19.84
N MET A 255 -5.61 17.69 19.13
CA MET A 255 -6.02 16.33 18.77
C MET A 255 -5.19 15.81 17.62
N SER A 256 -4.43 14.73 17.83
CA SER A 256 -3.72 14.07 16.74
C SER A 256 -4.66 13.21 15.89
N THR A 257 -4.31 13.03 14.62
CA THR A 257 -5.04 12.14 13.68
C THR A 257 -5.16 10.71 14.22
N ALA A 258 -4.10 10.19 14.87
CA ALA A 258 -4.12 8.87 15.49
C ALA A 258 -5.15 8.78 16.64
N LYS A 259 -5.26 9.83 17.46
CA LYS A 259 -6.28 9.88 18.53
C LYS A 259 -7.70 10.00 17.96
N MET A 260 -7.87 10.77 16.89
CA MET A 260 -9.17 10.91 16.21
C MET A 260 -9.70 9.56 15.71
N LEU A 261 -8.82 8.68 15.18
CA LEU A 261 -9.23 7.33 14.74
C LEU A 261 -9.79 6.47 15.86
N LEU A 262 -9.41 6.72 17.11
CA LEU A 262 -9.85 5.98 18.30
C LEU A 262 -11.11 6.55 18.93
N LEU A 263 -11.69 7.65 18.43
CA LEU A 263 -12.93 8.22 18.97
C LEU A 263 -14.12 7.33 18.65
N ASP A 264 -14.95 7.06 19.66
CA ASP A 264 -16.23 6.35 19.47
C ASP A 264 -17.30 7.28 18.91
N SER A 265 -17.27 8.57 19.29
CA SER A 265 -18.19 9.62 18.82
C SER A 265 -17.60 11.01 19.03
N ILE A 266 -18.18 12.05 18.41
CA ILE A 266 -17.88 13.47 18.63
C ILE A 266 -19.17 14.24 18.93
#